data_89aa9c1c300de0bd55f1d5d68c15a1d8
#
_entry.id   89aa9c1c300de0bd55f1d5d68c15a1d8
#
_cell.length_a   1.000
_cell.length_b   1.000
_cell.length_c   1.000
_cell.angle_alpha   90.00
_cell.angle_beta   90.00
_cell.angle_gamma   90.00
#
_symmetry.space_group_name_H-M   'P 1'
#
loop_
_entity.id
_entity.type
_entity.pdbx_description
1 polymer ?
#
loop_
_entity_poly.entity_id
_entity_poly.type
_entity_poly.pdbx_seq_one_letter_code
_entity_poly.pdbx_strand_id
1 'polypeptide(L)'
;MDVRFTATGAPLAVRFDGRVWAVAADPVHWFTRDSWWDTRRSVPVGIGNVVDIEHWRVQVRLSSSAALRTFELRLDPLSEQWLMESIDDGS
;
A
#
# COMPACT_ATOMS: atom_id res chain seq x y z
N MET A 1 3.47 -6.85 -5.98
CA MET A 1 4.07 -5.49 -5.91
C MET A 1 4.99 -5.42 -4.73
N ASP A 2 6.16 -4.85 -4.91
CA ASP A 2 7.16 -4.73 -3.85
C ASP A 2 7.26 -3.29 -3.39
N VAL A 3 7.33 -3.11 -2.08
CA VAL A 3 7.50 -1.80 -1.47
C VAL A 3 8.79 -1.82 -0.66
N ARG A 4 9.64 -0.83 -0.90
CA ARG A 4 10.88 -0.69 -0.16
C ARG A 4 10.71 0.40 0.88
N PHE A 5 11.15 0.13 2.11
CA PHE A 5 10.97 1.04 3.23
C PHE A 5 12.30 1.61 3.70
N THR A 6 12.24 2.80 4.30
CA THR A 6 13.39 3.40 4.96
C THR A 6 13.63 2.71 6.30
N ALA A 7 14.75 3.03 6.94
CA ALA A 7 15.06 2.51 8.27
C ALA A 7 14.03 2.93 9.32
N THR A 8 13.32 4.04 9.08
CA THR A 8 12.28 4.52 9.99
C THR A 8 10.90 3.93 9.68
N GLY A 9 10.79 3.08 8.66
CA GLY A 9 9.54 2.40 8.33
C GLY A 9 8.63 3.13 7.36
N ALA A 10 9.13 4.17 6.68
CA ALA A 10 8.35 4.88 5.67
C ALA A 10 8.64 4.32 4.28
N PRO A 11 7.66 4.30 3.37
CA PRO A 11 7.90 3.83 2.00
C PRO A 11 8.90 4.74 1.28
N LEU A 12 9.89 4.13 0.65
CA LEU A 12 10.93 4.82 -0.10
C LEU A 12 10.72 4.67 -1.61
N ALA A 13 10.32 3.47 -2.04
CA ALA A 13 10.11 3.17 -3.44
C ALA A 13 9.08 2.05 -3.59
N VAL A 14 8.38 2.06 -4.70
CA VAL A 14 7.38 1.03 -5.03
C VAL A 14 7.76 0.43 -6.37
N ARG A 15 7.85 -0.89 -6.41
CA ARG A 15 8.04 -1.61 -7.67
C ARG A 15 6.69 -2.12 -8.14
N PHE A 16 6.21 -1.56 -9.23
CA PHE A 16 4.90 -1.87 -9.76
C PHE A 16 4.94 -1.84 -11.29
N ASP A 17 4.30 -2.82 -11.91
CA ASP A 17 4.20 -2.92 -13.37
C ASP A 17 5.57 -2.93 -14.04
N GLY A 18 6.54 -3.63 -13.43
CA GLY A 18 7.87 -3.75 -13.97
C GLY A 18 8.74 -2.50 -13.85
N ARG A 19 8.27 -1.49 -13.12
CA ARG A 19 8.97 -0.22 -12.96
C ARG A 19 9.16 0.11 -11.50
N VAL A 20 10.22 0.87 -11.22
CA VAL A 20 10.49 1.35 -9.87
C VAL A 20 10.06 2.81 -9.79
N TRP A 21 9.17 3.08 -8.83
CA TRP A 21 8.60 4.40 -8.60
C TRP A 21 9.18 4.96 -7.31
N ALA A 22 9.83 6.11 -7.39
CA ALA A 22 10.42 6.74 -6.20
C ALA A 22 9.37 7.54 -5.47
N VAL A 23 9.32 7.41 -4.14
CA VAL A 23 8.43 8.21 -3.31
C VAL A 23 9.02 9.62 -3.19
N ALA A 24 8.23 10.63 -3.60
CA ALA A 24 8.72 12.00 -3.76
C ALA A 24 8.20 12.97 -2.70
N ALA A 25 7.23 12.58 -1.90
CA ALA A 25 6.66 13.44 -0.87
C ALA A 25 6.36 12.60 0.37
N ASP A 26 6.02 13.26 1.47
CA ASP A 26 5.72 12.60 2.72
C ASP A 26 4.53 11.65 2.53
N PRO A 27 4.71 10.35 2.80
CA PRO A 27 3.61 9.40 2.67
C PRO A 27 2.59 9.57 3.80
N VAL A 28 1.35 9.20 3.49
CA VAL A 28 0.26 9.19 4.48
C VAL A 28 -0.01 7.74 4.85
N HIS A 29 -0.07 7.48 6.15
CA HIS A 29 -0.23 6.14 6.70
C HIS A 29 -1.49 6.09 7.55
N TRP A 30 -2.35 5.10 7.30
CA TRP A 30 -3.54 4.92 8.12
C TRP A 30 -3.94 3.46 8.14
N PHE A 31 -4.88 3.15 9.04
CA PHE A 31 -5.45 1.82 9.15
C PHE A 31 -6.95 1.91 9.00
N THR A 32 -7.54 0.91 8.38
CA THR A 32 -8.99 0.74 8.35
C THR A 32 -9.34 -0.55 9.06
N ARG A 33 -10.55 -0.61 9.60
CA ARG A 33 -11.09 -1.81 10.19
C ARG A 33 -11.95 -2.50 9.18
N ASP A 34 -11.74 -3.80 9.02
CA ASP A 34 -12.45 -4.56 8.02
C ASP A 34 -12.87 -5.92 8.59
N SER A 35 -13.91 -6.50 7.99
CA SER A 35 -14.39 -7.81 8.39
C SER A 35 -13.73 -8.88 7.55
N TRP A 36 -13.21 -9.90 8.21
CA TRP A 36 -12.53 -10.99 7.53
C TRP A 36 -13.44 -11.70 6.52
N TRP A 37 -14.69 -11.96 6.91
CA TRP A 37 -15.59 -12.69 6.02
C TRP A 37 -16.00 -11.86 4.80
N ASP A 38 -15.88 -10.56 4.87
CA ASP A 38 -16.16 -9.70 3.72
C ASP A 38 -14.99 -9.67 2.75
N THR A 39 -13.78 -9.78 3.27
CA THR A 39 -12.57 -9.71 2.46
C THR A 39 -11.97 -11.07 2.18
N ARG A 40 -12.16 -12.03 3.08
CA ARG A 40 -11.60 -13.38 2.97
C ARG A 40 -12.62 -14.39 3.47
N ARG A 41 -12.77 -15.49 2.76
CA ARG A 41 -13.75 -16.51 3.11
C ARG A 41 -13.26 -17.46 4.19
N SER A 42 -11.96 -17.66 4.28
CA SER A 42 -11.39 -18.61 5.24
C SER A 42 -10.81 -17.88 6.43
N VAL A 43 -11.66 -17.57 7.38
CA VAL A 43 -11.25 -16.96 8.63
C VAL A 43 -10.92 -18.07 9.63
N PRO A 44 -9.70 -18.09 10.20
CA PRO A 44 -9.38 -19.10 11.22
C PRO A 44 -10.29 -18.96 12.44
N VAL A 45 -10.66 -20.10 12.99
CA VAL A 45 -11.50 -20.14 14.19
C VAL A 45 -10.72 -19.53 15.36
N GLY A 46 -11.41 -18.68 16.13
CA GLY A 46 -10.80 -18.05 17.29
C GLY A 46 -10.18 -16.68 17.03
N ILE A 47 -10.07 -16.29 15.79
CA ILE A 47 -9.65 -14.93 15.44
C ILE A 47 -10.89 -14.05 15.38
N GLY A 48 -10.78 -12.83 15.88
CA GLY A 48 -11.88 -11.88 15.82
C GLY A 48 -12.35 -11.62 14.39
N ASN A 49 -13.57 -11.15 14.26
CA ASN A 49 -14.20 -10.89 12.97
C ASN A 49 -13.68 -9.62 12.30
N VAL A 50 -12.87 -8.85 12.99
CA VAL A 50 -12.39 -7.54 12.52
C VAL A 50 -10.88 -7.56 12.54
N VAL A 51 -10.30 -7.03 11.47
CA VAL A 51 -8.85 -6.92 11.31
C VAL A 51 -8.52 -5.50 10.86
N ASP A 52 -7.40 -4.98 11.35
CA ASP A 52 -6.90 -3.68 10.90
C ASP A 52 -6.08 -3.89 9.63
N ILE A 53 -6.44 -3.13 8.60
CA ILE A 53 -5.76 -3.17 7.30
C ILE A 53 -4.86 -1.94 7.20
N GLU A 54 -3.60 -2.18 6.96
CA GLU A 54 -2.61 -1.11 6.82
C GLU A 54 -2.67 -0.52 5.41
N HIS A 55 -2.66 0.81 5.33
CA HIS A 55 -2.68 1.54 4.08
C HIS A 55 -1.59 2.60 4.04
N TRP A 56 -1.07 2.83 2.85
CA TRP A 56 -0.17 3.94 2.56
C TRP A 56 -0.66 4.68 1.33
N ARG A 57 -0.67 6.00 1.39
CA ARG A 57 -0.82 6.84 0.20
C ARG A 57 0.51 7.51 -0.06
N VAL A 58 1.06 7.28 -1.25
CA VAL A 58 2.39 7.77 -1.59
C VAL A 58 2.31 8.54 -2.91
N GLN A 59 3.03 9.64 -2.97
CA GLN A 59 3.23 10.36 -4.23
C GLN A 59 4.53 9.89 -4.82
N VAL A 60 4.48 9.39 -6.05
CA VAL A 60 5.60 8.69 -6.67
C VAL A 60 5.85 9.25 -8.06
N ARG A 61 7.06 9.05 -8.54
CA ARG A 61 7.43 9.40 -9.91
C ARG A 61 8.52 8.47 -10.41
N LEU A 62 8.59 8.32 -11.73
CA LEU A 62 9.58 7.44 -12.35
C LEU A 62 10.96 8.07 -12.40
N SER A 63 11.01 9.41 -12.50
CA SER A 63 12.27 10.14 -12.53
C SER A 63 12.05 11.54 -11.98
N SER A 64 13.12 12.27 -11.77
CA SER A 64 13.04 13.63 -11.25
C SER A 64 12.26 14.59 -12.15
N SER A 65 12.15 14.26 -13.43
CA SER A 65 11.42 15.09 -14.40
C SER A 65 10.05 14.55 -14.75
N ALA A 66 9.67 13.38 -14.22
CA ALA A 66 8.38 12.78 -14.50
C ALA A 66 7.29 13.38 -13.63
N ALA A 67 6.05 13.33 -14.11
CA ALA A 67 4.90 13.79 -13.34
C ALA A 67 4.68 12.92 -12.10
N LEU A 68 4.22 13.55 -11.03
CA LEU A 68 3.85 12.82 -9.82
C LEU A 68 2.55 12.08 -10.03
N ARG A 69 2.48 10.89 -9.42
CA ARG A 69 1.25 10.10 -9.35
C ARG A 69 1.01 9.72 -7.91
N THR A 70 -0.24 9.50 -7.56
CA THR A 70 -0.61 9.08 -6.22
C THR A 70 -1.01 7.61 -6.25
N PHE A 71 -0.30 6.79 -5.48
CA PHE A 71 -0.61 5.38 -5.32
C PHE A 71 -1.19 5.17 -3.94
N GLU A 72 -2.29 4.43 -3.86
CA GLU A 72 -2.82 3.97 -2.59
C GLU A 72 -2.56 2.48 -2.48
N LEU A 73 -1.84 2.10 -1.43
CA LEU A 73 -1.37 0.74 -1.22
C LEU A 73 -2.08 0.15 -0.01
N ARG A 74 -2.35 -1.14 -0.08
CA ARG A 74 -2.96 -1.87 1.02
C ARG A 74 -2.15 -3.13 1.27
N LEU A 75 -1.91 -3.43 2.55
CA LEU A 75 -1.24 -4.68 2.94
C LEU A 75 -2.29 -5.77 3.10
N ASP A 76 -2.17 -6.84 2.32
CA ASP A 76 -3.05 -7.99 2.47
C ASP A 76 -2.70 -8.73 3.76
N PRO A 77 -3.63 -8.86 4.72
CA PRO A 77 -3.30 -9.45 6.01
C PRO A 77 -3.01 -10.95 5.96
N LEU A 78 -3.43 -11.64 4.90
CA LEU A 78 -3.18 -13.08 4.78
C LEU A 78 -1.87 -13.37 4.10
N SER A 79 -1.60 -12.72 2.97
CA SER A 79 -0.38 -12.98 2.20
C SER A 79 0.78 -12.09 2.63
N GLU A 80 0.51 -11.05 3.41
CA GLU A 80 1.49 -10.04 3.82
C GLU A 80 2.14 -9.34 2.62
N GLN A 81 1.40 -9.26 1.52
CA GLN A 81 1.88 -8.58 0.32
C GLN A 81 1.13 -7.28 0.10
N TRP A 82 1.83 -6.32 -0.46
CA TRP A 82 1.25 -5.03 -0.78
C TRP A 82 0.47 -5.10 -2.08
N LEU A 83 -0.73 -4.56 -2.07
CA LEU A 83 -1.61 -4.51 -3.22
C LEU A 83 -1.88 -3.06 -3.59
N MET A 84 -2.03 -2.83 -4.88
CA MET A 84 -2.40 -1.51 -5.39
C MET A 84 -3.91 -1.33 -5.27
N GLU A 85 -4.34 -0.37 -4.44
CA GLU A 85 -5.75 -0.06 -4.28
C GLU A 85 -6.24 0.92 -5.33
N SER A 86 -5.47 1.97 -5.55
CA SER A 86 -5.83 2.94 -6.58
C SER A 86 -4.59 3.65 -7.09
N ILE A 87 -4.71 4.18 -8.30
CA ILE A 87 -3.69 5.01 -8.94
C ILE A 87 -4.38 6.27 -9.41
N ASP A 88 -3.80 7.41 -9.03
CA ASP A 88 -4.26 8.71 -9.47
C ASP A 88 -3.12 9.40 -10.21
N ASP A 89 -3.41 10.04 -11.32
CA ASP A 89 -2.41 10.72 -12.13
C ASP A 89 -1.98 12.06 -11.56
N GLY A 90 -2.38 12.37 -10.33
CA GLY A 90 -1.89 13.54 -9.63
C GLY A 90 -2.55 14.85 -10.01
N SER A 91 -3.63 14.79 -10.69
CA SER A 91 -4.38 16.01 -11.06
C SER A 91 -5.56 16.25 -10.15
#